data_ecd19ad6a437aeb395463f7e5b6c701a
#
_entry.id   ecd19ad6a437aeb395463f7e5b6c701a
#
_cell.length_a   1.000
_cell.length_b   1.000
_cell.length_c   1.000
_cell.angle_alpha   90.00
_cell.angle_beta   90.00
_cell.angle_gamma   90.00
#
_symmetry.space_group_name_H-M   'P 1'
#
loop_
_entity.id
_entity.type
_entity.pdbx_description
1 polymer ?
#
loop_
_entity_poly.entity_id
_entity_poly.type
_entity_poly.pdbx_seq_one_letter_code
_entity_poly.pdbx_strand_id
1 'polypeptide(L)'
;MRADFGPCPQDRDGRAAWELANAIACENTREILKRIVLNVPVFSNPRGMLRMDYIKRVIVETYNMMGYGDLKSDVKEKTHGDLQDFMMSLLSDRLDFEAQTVMRAIKGFGTDEATLITILCTLAEEDILPLQMAFSSRYEKSMEQAVLSETSGKFKRVLLLAGCDGVGESYAKVINSAVAGLGTDTKAIIRLMVTATPEQLDATREAYSRIYKKDLIRAVGSEWKVRGDFKRIIEALAKRHPANVNDDADIDYSADVRAMRNAVEGMGTDEAAVIALLANKSHKQIEAFREAYKIETGELLRERIRNETTGLFESKLFRETLMGLLTPREEQIAIYLGEAMAGWGNDDWGLISMLVHRTEEEKMAIRTKYTEHFGGDLIADIRSNCRGDYEDALVACISPKARTLARGIRKCISGWFSSTNKTGLMALMTHKDDLMPILRKEFEKEYNGKTLQGVIKKECAGEFEAALVSLASYTPPKGAKPLGPDDEVPPPPESAAPPQPVGYGAAAPPQPVGYGAAAPPQTVYVTAPPAGYPPGGYAPQPPARQDSW
;
A
#
# COMPACT_ATOMS: atom_id res chain seq x y z
N MET A 1 -31.43 -21.86 -27.53
CA MET A 1 -31.77 -20.78 -28.48
C MET A 1 -30.53 -19.95 -28.70
N ARG A 2 -30.06 -19.71 -29.93
CA ARG A 2 -28.98 -18.73 -30.16
C ARG A 2 -29.58 -17.36 -29.85
N ALA A 3 -28.97 -16.64 -28.92
CA ALA A 3 -29.33 -15.24 -28.71
C ALA A 3 -28.97 -14.48 -29.99
N ASP A 4 -29.92 -13.71 -30.52
CA ASP A 4 -29.68 -12.86 -31.69
C ASP A 4 -29.18 -11.50 -31.22
N PHE A 5 -27.86 -11.34 -31.25
CA PHE A 5 -27.19 -10.09 -30.87
C PHE A 5 -27.11 -9.07 -31.99
N GLY A 6 -27.87 -9.27 -33.07
CA GLY A 6 -27.84 -8.41 -34.24
C GLY A 6 -26.53 -8.51 -35.07
N PRO A 7 -26.33 -7.61 -36.04
CA PRO A 7 -25.15 -7.63 -36.91
C PRO A 7 -23.87 -7.28 -36.12
N CYS A 8 -22.75 -7.89 -36.52
CA CYS A 8 -21.47 -7.62 -35.93
C CYS A 8 -21.08 -6.14 -36.08
N PRO A 9 -20.73 -5.43 -34.98
CA PRO A 9 -20.28 -4.04 -35.02
C PRO A 9 -19.03 -3.84 -35.90
N GLN A 10 -18.92 -2.67 -36.51
CA GLN A 10 -17.76 -2.34 -37.37
C GLN A 10 -16.58 -1.83 -36.56
N ASP A 11 -16.84 -1.18 -35.41
CA ASP A 11 -15.80 -0.74 -34.51
C ASP A 11 -15.16 -1.93 -33.77
N ARG A 12 -13.97 -1.72 -33.30
CA ARG A 12 -13.13 -2.80 -32.73
C ARG A 12 -13.64 -3.27 -31.37
N ASP A 13 -14.00 -2.33 -30.50
CA ASP A 13 -14.40 -2.62 -29.13
C ASP A 13 -15.79 -3.27 -29.11
N GLY A 14 -16.72 -2.74 -29.93
CA GLY A 14 -18.02 -3.35 -30.13
C GLY A 14 -17.97 -4.74 -30.73
N ARG A 15 -17.05 -4.96 -31.69
CA ARG A 15 -16.81 -6.30 -32.27
C ARG A 15 -16.30 -7.28 -31.20
N ALA A 16 -15.34 -6.86 -30.37
CA ALA A 16 -14.82 -7.69 -29.27
C ALA A 16 -15.92 -8.07 -28.28
N ALA A 17 -16.76 -7.12 -27.90
CA ALA A 17 -17.91 -7.36 -27.01
C ALA A 17 -18.94 -8.31 -27.66
N TRP A 18 -19.27 -8.12 -28.94
CA TRP A 18 -20.19 -8.99 -29.70
C TRP A 18 -19.66 -10.43 -29.81
N GLU A 19 -18.40 -10.61 -30.14
CA GLU A 19 -17.76 -11.92 -30.21
C GLU A 19 -17.76 -12.63 -28.85
N LEU A 20 -17.54 -11.86 -27.77
CA LEU A 20 -17.62 -12.38 -26.40
C LEU A 20 -19.05 -12.79 -26.02
N ALA A 21 -20.07 -11.98 -26.36
CA ALA A 21 -21.47 -12.31 -26.13
C ALA A 21 -21.89 -13.61 -26.85
N ASN A 22 -21.45 -13.79 -28.09
CA ASN A 22 -21.69 -15.03 -28.84
C ASN A 22 -20.99 -16.24 -28.19
N ALA A 23 -19.74 -16.08 -27.69
CA ALA A 23 -19.04 -17.15 -26.99
C ALA A 23 -19.78 -17.57 -25.71
N ILE A 24 -20.30 -16.61 -24.96
CA ILE A 24 -21.09 -16.84 -23.74
C ILE A 24 -22.39 -17.55 -24.08
N ALA A 25 -23.15 -17.07 -25.08
CA ALA A 25 -24.40 -17.67 -25.51
C ALA A 25 -24.25 -19.11 -26.04
N CYS A 26 -23.08 -19.42 -26.61
CA CYS A 26 -22.76 -20.78 -27.05
C CYS A 26 -22.13 -21.65 -25.95
N GLU A 27 -22.00 -21.13 -24.72
CA GLU A 27 -21.36 -21.82 -23.58
C GLU A 27 -19.94 -22.31 -23.90
N ASN A 28 -19.25 -21.59 -24.80
CA ASN A 28 -17.91 -21.96 -25.23
C ASN A 28 -16.86 -21.35 -24.30
N THR A 29 -16.61 -22.03 -23.19
CA THR A 29 -15.68 -21.60 -22.14
C THR A 29 -14.28 -21.26 -22.66
N ARG A 30 -13.78 -22.06 -23.63
CA ARG A 30 -12.46 -21.82 -24.23
C ARG A 30 -12.44 -20.53 -25.06
N GLU A 31 -13.51 -20.26 -25.79
CA GLU A 31 -13.62 -19.03 -26.57
C GLU A 31 -13.83 -17.81 -25.67
N ILE A 32 -14.59 -17.93 -24.57
CA ILE A 32 -14.70 -16.90 -23.53
C ILE A 32 -13.31 -16.56 -22.99
N LEU A 33 -12.53 -17.55 -22.58
CA LEU A 33 -11.18 -17.37 -22.10
C LEU A 33 -10.29 -16.67 -23.14
N LYS A 34 -10.35 -17.10 -24.41
CA LYS A 34 -9.61 -16.44 -25.47
C LYS A 34 -9.94 -14.96 -25.59
N ARG A 35 -11.23 -14.62 -25.56
CA ARG A 35 -11.68 -13.24 -25.73
C ARG A 35 -11.30 -12.34 -24.56
N ILE A 36 -11.36 -12.85 -23.34
CA ILE A 36 -11.02 -12.05 -22.16
C ILE A 36 -9.49 -12.02 -21.90
N VAL A 37 -8.77 -13.12 -22.10
CA VAL A 37 -7.40 -13.25 -21.64
C VAL A 37 -6.38 -13.46 -22.75
N LEU A 38 -6.61 -14.46 -23.64
CA LEU A 38 -5.57 -14.91 -24.56
C LEU A 38 -5.41 -13.97 -25.75
N ASN A 39 -6.48 -13.33 -26.21
CA ASN A 39 -6.47 -12.43 -27.36
C ASN A 39 -6.27 -10.95 -27.00
N VAL A 40 -6.25 -10.58 -25.72
CA VAL A 40 -5.96 -9.19 -25.32
C VAL A 40 -4.55 -8.73 -25.77
N PRO A 41 -3.50 -9.58 -25.84
CA PRO A 41 -2.26 -9.21 -26.50
C PRO A 41 -2.37 -9.09 -28.04
N VAL A 42 -3.23 -9.88 -28.65
CA VAL A 42 -3.46 -9.88 -30.12
C VAL A 42 -4.31 -8.68 -30.55
N PHE A 43 -5.22 -8.27 -29.72
CA PHE A 43 -5.91 -6.98 -29.87
C PHE A 43 -5.01 -5.84 -29.39
N SER A 44 -3.69 -5.89 -29.73
CA SER A 44 -2.69 -4.88 -29.35
C SER A 44 -3.38 -3.70 -28.71
N ASN A 45 -3.33 -3.61 -27.37
CA ASN A 45 -3.91 -2.55 -26.58
C ASN A 45 -3.76 -1.19 -27.34
N PRO A 46 -4.70 -0.80 -28.19
CA PRO A 46 -4.50 0.34 -29.10
C PRO A 46 -4.44 1.65 -28.33
N ARG A 47 -4.90 1.63 -27.08
CA ARG A 47 -4.98 2.79 -26.21
C ARG A 47 -3.76 2.95 -25.30
N GLY A 48 -2.76 2.05 -25.38
CA GLY A 48 -1.57 2.10 -24.53
C GLY A 48 -1.83 1.81 -23.05
N MET A 49 -2.98 1.25 -22.70
CA MET A 49 -3.41 0.93 -21.33
C MET A 49 -2.79 -0.38 -20.83
N LEU A 50 -2.79 -0.62 -19.54
CA LEU A 50 -2.55 -1.95 -19.00
C LEU A 50 -3.70 -2.90 -19.40
N ARG A 51 -3.40 -4.21 -19.49
CA ARG A 51 -4.37 -5.24 -19.90
C ARG A 51 -5.60 -5.22 -19.00
N MET A 52 -5.40 -5.14 -17.70
CA MET A 52 -6.51 -5.18 -16.74
C MET A 52 -7.41 -3.96 -16.84
N ASP A 53 -6.83 -2.78 -17.06
CA ASP A 53 -7.61 -1.55 -17.29
C ASP A 53 -8.40 -1.65 -18.60
N TYR A 54 -7.80 -2.20 -19.68
CA TYR A 54 -8.49 -2.43 -20.94
C TYR A 54 -9.66 -3.42 -20.79
N ILE A 55 -9.45 -4.53 -20.07
CA ILE A 55 -10.54 -5.50 -19.82
C ILE A 55 -11.68 -4.83 -19.08
N LYS A 56 -11.43 -4.13 -18.00
CA LYS A 56 -12.44 -3.54 -17.13
C LYS A 56 -13.16 -2.36 -17.77
N ARG A 57 -12.40 -1.38 -18.27
CA ARG A 57 -12.94 -0.10 -18.73
C ARG A 57 -13.33 -0.07 -20.20
N VAL A 58 -12.92 -1.04 -20.99
CA VAL A 58 -13.31 -1.11 -22.40
C VAL A 58 -14.17 -2.32 -22.66
N ILE A 59 -13.71 -3.53 -22.38
CA ILE A 59 -14.46 -4.76 -22.72
C ILE A 59 -15.74 -4.86 -21.88
N VAL A 60 -15.66 -4.72 -20.56
CA VAL A 60 -16.82 -4.85 -19.66
C VAL A 60 -17.84 -3.75 -19.94
N GLU A 61 -17.39 -2.49 -20.00
CA GLU A 61 -18.29 -1.36 -20.23
C GLU A 61 -18.94 -1.43 -21.61
N THR A 62 -18.18 -1.76 -22.67
CA THR A 62 -18.75 -1.91 -24.02
C THR A 62 -19.78 -3.03 -24.06
N TYR A 63 -19.49 -4.19 -23.44
CA TYR A 63 -20.43 -5.31 -23.37
C TYR A 63 -21.75 -4.89 -22.70
N ASN A 64 -21.68 -4.22 -21.56
CA ASN A 64 -22.84 -3.79 -20.80
C ASN A 64 -23.62 -2.69 -21.56
N MET A 65 -22.93 -1.70 -22.18
CA MET A 65 -23.56 -0.62 -22.95
C MET A 65 -24.28 -1.12 -24.21
N MET A 66 -23.78 -2.18 -24.84
CA MET A 66 -24.43 -2.79 -26.01
C MET A 66 -25.69 -3.59 -25.68
N GLY A 67 -26.05 -3.67 -24.38
CA GLY A 67 -27.28 -4.34 -23.96
C GLY A 67 -27.20 -5.86 -23.99
N TYR A 68 -26.02 -6.46 -24.04
CA TYR A 68 -25.83 -7.91 -24.03
C TYR A 68 -26.11 -8.54 -22.66
N GLY A 69 -26.08 -7.76 -21.58
CA GLY A 69 -26.28 -8.19 -20.21
C GLY A 69 -25.22 -7.60 -19.29
N ASP A 70 -25.06 -8.18 -18.10
CA ASP A 70 -23.93 -7.90 -17.21
C ASP A 70 -22.85 -8.97 -17.43
N LEU A 71 -21.74 -8.59 -18.04
CA LEU A 71 -20.67 -9.51 -18.42
C LEU A 71 -20.21 -10.39 -17.24
N LYS A 72 -20.11 -9.82 -16.06
CA LYS A 72 -19.64 -10.56 -14.88
C LYS A 72 -20.62 -11.66 -14.46
N SER A 73 -21.91 -11.35 -14.46
CA SER A 73 -22.97 -12.31 -14.16
C SER A 73 -23.06 -13.39 -15.23
N ASP A 74 -22.97 -13.03 -16.52
CA ASP A 74 -23.08 -13.95 -17.63
C ASP A 74 -21.90 -14.93 -17.68
N VAL A 75 -20.67 -14.45 -17.45
CA VAL A 75 -19.48 -15.32 -17.35
C VAL A 75 -19.60 -16.23 -16.13
N LYS A 76 -20.07 -15.73 -14.99
CA LYS A 76 -20.26 -16.54 -13.78
C LYS A 76 -21.28 -17.66 -13.99
N GLU A 77 -22.36 -17.41 -14.71
CA GLU A 77 -23.37 -18.43 -15.01
C GLU A 77 -22.84 -19.54 -15.92
N LYS A 78 -21.99 -19.19 -16.89
CA LYS A 78 -21.54 -20.09 -17.95
C LYS A 78 -20.16 -20.74 -17.73
N THR A 79 -19.49 -20.41 -16.63
CA THR A 79 -18.20 -21.01 -16.26
C THR A 79 -18.26 -21.65 -14.89
N HIS A 80 -17.38 -22.63 -14.62
CA HIS A 80 -17.37 -23.38 -13.35
C HIS A 80 -15.94 -23.64 -12.87
N GLY A 81 -15.79 -23.92 -11.55
CA GLY A 81 -14.54 -24.33 -10.93
C GLY A 81 -13.43 -23.25 -11.01
N ASP A 82 -12.18 -23.71 -11.07
CA ASP A 82 -11.00 -22.83 -11.05
C ASP A 82 -11.01 -21.77 -12.17
N LEU A 83 -11.58 -22.11 -13.33
CA LEU A 83 -11.67 -21.17 -14.44
C LEU A 83 -12.68 -20.07 -14.16
N GLN A 84 -13.82 -20.39 -13.54
CA GLN A 84 -14.79 -19.37 -13.10
C GLN A 84 -14.14 -18.44 -12.08
N ASP A 85 -13.47 -18.98 -11.07
CA ASP A 85 -12.78 -18.18 -10.05
C ASP A 85 -11.73 -17.26 -10.69
N PHE A 86 -10.98 -17.77 -11.67
CA PHE A 86 -10.00 -16.98 -12.42
C PHE A 86 -10.64 -15.86 -13.23
N MET A 87 -11.72 -16.16 -13.98
CA MET A 87 -12.44 -15.15 -14.76
C MET A 87 -13.05 -14.08 -13.85
N MET A 88 -13.63 -14.49 -12.71
CA MET A 88 -14.16 -13.56 -11.72
C MET A 88 -13.06 -12.68 -11.12
N SER A 89 -11.86 -13.20 -10.93
CA SER A 89 -10.73 -12.40 -10.45
C SER A 89 -10.32 -11.29 -11.43
N LEU A 90 -10.38 -11.57 -12.73
CA LEU A 90 -10.08 -10.58 -13.78
C LEU A 90 -11.17 -9.52 -13.93
N LEU A 91 -12.44 -9.94 -13.82
CA LEU A 91 -13.61 -9.07 -14.00
C LEU A 91 -14.00 -8.29 -12.73
N SER A 92 -13.40 -8.62 -11.59
CA SER A 92 -13.62 -7.91 -10.32
C SER A 92 -12.73 -6.69 -10.21
N ASP A 93 -13.14 -5.73 -9.40
CA ASP A 93 -12.26 -4.67 -8.97
C ASP A 93 -11.06 -5.25 -8.19
N ARG A 94 -9.88 -4.61 -8.29
CA ARG A 94 -8.65 -5.09 -7.65
C ARG A 94 -8.79 -5.22 -6.14
N LEU A 95 -9.27 -4.17 -5.50
CA LEU A 95 -9.39 -4.13 -4.04
C LEU A 95 -10.51 -5.06 -3.54
N ASP A 96 -11.61 -5.15 -4.27
CA ASP A 96 -12.69 -6.11 -3.95
C ASP A 96 -12.20 -7.56 -4.08
N PHE A 97 -11.37 -7.85 -5.08
CA PHE A 97 -10.77 -9.17 -5.24
C PHE A 97 -9.69 -9.46 -4.17
N GLU A 98 -8.84 -8.47 -3.84
CA GLU A 98 -7.87 -8.59 -2.75
C GLU A 98 -8.58 -8.79 -1.39
N ALA A 99 -9.68 -8.08 -1.12
CA ALA A 99 -10.51 -8.29 0.08
C ALA A 99 -11.07 -9.72 0.16
N GLN A 100 -11.57 -10.25 -0.96
CA GLN A 100 -12.02 -11.66 -1.02
C GLN A 100 -10.88 -12.62 -0.76
N THR A 101 -9.70 -12.33 -1.28
CA THR A 101 -8.52 -13.17 -1.11
C THR A 101 -8.04 -13.17 0.33
N VAL A 102 -7.98 -12.01 0.99
CA VAL A 102 -7.68 -11.90 2.43
C VAL A 102 -8.68 -12.72 3.24
N MET A 103 -9.98 -12.61 2.96
CA MET A 103 -10.99 -13.41 3.67
C MET A 103 -10.81 -14.92 3.42
N ARG A 104 -10.49 -15.34 2.20
CA ARG A 104 -10.23 -16.77 1.89
C ARG A 104 -8.97 -17.28 2.57
N ALA A 105 -7.92 -16.45 2.62
CA ALA A 105 -6.67 -16.81 3.30
C ALA A 105 -6.82 -16.93 4.83
N ILE A 106 -7.78 -16.22 5.41
CA ILE A 106 -8.12 -16.30 6.83
C ILE A 106 -9.05 -17.48 7.14
N LYS A 107 -10.04 -17.75 6.25
CA LYS A 107 -11.03 -18.82 6.45
C LYS A 107 -10.52 -20.15 5.93
N GLY A 108 -10.57 -21.20 6.75
CA GLY A 108 -10.27 -22.57 6.33
C GLY A 108 -9.75 -23.41 7.47
N PHE A 109 -9.26 -24.62 7.15
CA PHE A 109 -8.46 -25.44 8.07
C PHE A 109 -7.02 -24.93 8.05
N GLY A 110 -6.73 -23.92 8.87
CA GLY A 110 -5.48 -23.18 8.88
C GLY A 110 -5.53 -21.92 8.05
N THR A 111 -4.60 -21.02 8.32
CA THR A 111 -4.43 -19.74 7.63
C THR A 111 -3.49 -19.92 6.45
N ASP A 112 -3.74 -19.26 5.32
CA ASP A 112 -2.77 -19.13 4.23
C ASP A 112 -1.86 -17.92 4.51
N GLU A 113 -0.86 -18.13 5.36
CA GLU A 113 0.07 -17.08 5.80
C GLU A 113 0.83 -16.48 4.61
N ALA A 114 1.19 -17.31 3.62
CA ALA A 114 1.94 -16.82 2.46
C ALA A 114 1.15 -15.81 1.62
N THR A 115 -0.14 -16.07 1.42
CA THR A 115 -1.03 -15.14 0.71
C THR A 115 -1.28 -13.88 1.55
N LEU A 116 -1.53 -14.01 2.86
CA LEU A 116 -1.70 -12.85 3.75
C LEU A 116 -0.46 -11.95 3.78
N ILE A 117 0.73 -12.54 3.97
CA ILE A 117 2.01 -11.81 3.95
C ILE A 117 2.16 -11.06 2.62
N THR A 118 1.92 -11.77 1.51
CA THR A 118 2.16 -11.20 0.19
C THR A 118 1.21 -10.01 -0.09
N ILE A 119 -0.04 -10.08 0.34
CA ILE A 119 -0.99 -8.96 0.15
C ILE A 119 -0.71 -7.86 1.17
N LEU A 120 -0.78 -8.17 2.48
CA LEU A 120 -0.79 -7.15 3.53
C LEU A 120 0.56 -6.47 3.74
N CYS A 121 1.68 -7.20 3.60
CA CYS A 121 3.02 -6.60 3.77
C CYS A 121 3.56 -5.91 2.51
N THR A 122 2.84 -5.94 1.39
CA THR A 122 3.22 -5.24 0.14
C THR A 122 2.17 -4.22 -0.32
N LEU A 123 1.17 -3.98 0.50
CA LEU A 123 0.12 -3.00 0.23
C LEU A 123 0.73 -1.59 0.23
N ALA A 124 0.33 -0.77 -0.74
CA ALA A 124 0.69 0.65 -0.73
C ALA A 124 -0.15 1.39 0.31
N GLU A 125 0.38 2.47 0.86
CA GLU A 125 -0.30 3.24 1.92
C GLU A 125 -1.68 3.74 1.47
N GLU A 126 -1.77 4.22 0.24
CA GLU A 126 -3.01 4.70 -0.38
C GLU A 126 -4.07 3.61 -0.58
N ASP A 127 -3.67 2.35 -0.63
CA ASP A 127 -4.57 1.21 -0.83
C ASP A 127 -5.13 0.64 0.49
N ILE A 128 -4.55 0.98 1.64
CA ILE A 128 -4.93 0.38 2.94
C ILE A 128 -6.40 0.67 3.28
N LEU A 129 -6.78 1.95 3.32
CA LEU A 129 -8.15 2.35 3.64
C LEU A 129 -9.16 1.86 2.59
N PRO A 130 -8.92 2.00 1.27
CA PRO A 130 -9.80 1.44 0.25
C PRO A 130 -9.99 -0.08 0.36
N LEU A 131 -8.93 -0.84 0.67
CA LEU A 131 -9.04 -2.30 0.90
C LEU A 131 -9.89 -2.63 2.13
N GLN A 132 -9.71 -1.91 3.23
CA GLN A 132 -10.54 -2.07 4.43
C GLN A 132 -12.02 -1.76 4.15
N MET A 133 -12.30 -0.72 3.36
CA MET A 133 -13.66 -0.36 2.96
C MET A 133 -14.28 -1.46 2.09
N ALA A 134 -13.57 -1.97 1.09
CA ALA A 134 -14.03 -3.07 0.25
C ALA A 134 -14.29 -4.33 1.09
N PHE A 135 -13.39 -4.64 2.03
CA PHE A 135 -13.56 -5.78 2.93
C PHE A 135 -14.78 -5.63 3.84
N SER A 136 -14.94 -4.48 4.49
CA SER A 136 -16.04 -4.22 5.43
C SER A 136 -17.40 -4.18 4.73
N SER A 137 -17.46 -3.58 3.54
CA SER A 137 -18.68 -3.54 2.71
C SER A 137 -19.15 -4.94 2.32
N ARG A 138 -18.21 -5.86 2.08
CA ARG A 138 -18.54 -7.21 1.62
C ARG A 138 -18.85 -8.19 2.74
N TYR A 139 -18.22 -8.04 3.89
CA TYR A 139 -18.27 -9.04 4.97
C TYR A 139 -18.91 -8.56 6.26
N GLU A 140 -19.38 -7.31 6.31
CA GLU A 140 -19.98 -6.68 7.49
C GLU A 140 -19.09 -6.81 8.76
N LYS A 141 -17.78 -6.92 8.55
CA LYS A 141 -16.75 -7.12 9.58
C LYS A 141 -15.49 -6.34 9.19
N SER A 142 -14.80 -5.73 10.13
CA SER A 142 -13.55 -5.06 9.82
C SER A 142 -12.44 -6.07 9.46
N MET A 143 -11.56 -5.69 8.54
CA MET A 143 -10.40 -6.50 8.15
C MET A 143 -9.46 -6.72 9.34
N GLU A 144 -9.25 -5.68 10.17
CA GLU A 144 -8.47 -5.77 11.39
C GLU A 144 -9.02 -6.86 12.34
N GLN A 145 -10.34 -6.87 12.61
CA GLN A 145 -10.97 -7.90 13.45
C GLN A 145 -10.81 -9.30 12.86
N ALA A 146 -10.88 -9.42 11.54
CA ALA A 146 -10.70 -10.68 10.85
C ALA A 146 -9.27 -11.22 11.03
N VAL A 147 -8.26 -10.38 10.84
CA VAL A 147 -6.83 -10.73 11.03
C VAL A 147 -6.57 -11.03 12.52
N LEU A 148 -7.12 -10.24 13.44
CA LEU A 148 -6.97 -10.43 14.89
C LEU A 148 -7.47 -11.79 15.37
N SER A 149 -8.58 -12.29 14.80
CA SER A 149 -9.20 -13.55 15.24
C SER A 149 -8.44 -14.80 14.80
N GLU A 150 -7.70 -14.73 13.68
CA GLU A 150 -7.12 -15.90 13.03
C GLU A 150 -5.59 -15.94 13.09
N THR A 151 -4.96 -14.87 13.58
CA THR A 151 -3.50 -14.80 13.69
C THR A 151 -3.08 -14.51 15.13
N SER A 152 -1.83 -14.77 15.48
CA SER A 152 -1.35 -14.61 16.85
C SER A 152 0.09 -14.08 16.94
N GLY A 153 0.50 -13.63 18.13
CA GLY A 153 1.87 -13.28 18.47
C GLY A 153 2.46 -12.15 17.62
N LYS A 154 3.74 -12.27 17.32
CA LYS A 154 4.51 -11.27 16.57
C LYS A 154 4.08 -11.17 15.12
N PHE A 155 3.71 -12.30 14.51
CA PHE A 155 3.19 -12.36 13.13
C PHE A 155 1.93 -11.51 12.97
N LYS A 156 0.94 -11.69 13.87
CA LYS A 156 -0.26 -10.85 13.92
C LYS A 156 0.07 -9.36 13.93
N ARG A 157 1.04 -8.96 14.76
CA ARG A 157 1.45 -7.56 14.89
C ARG A 157 1.98 -7.00 13.58
N VAL A 158 2.82 -7.74 12.85
CA VAL A 158 3.31 -7.29 11.53
C VAL A 158 2.16 -7.08 10.56
N LEU A 159 1.25 -8.06 10.44
CA LEU A 159 0.12 -7.98 9.51
C LEU A 159 -0.79 -6.78 9.80
N LEU A 160 -1.06 -6.51 11.08
CA LEU A 160 -1.88 -5.37 11.47
C LEU A 160 -1.21 -4.05 11.13
N LEU A 161 0.04 -3.88 11.56
CA LEU A 161 0.77 -2.62 11.35
C LEU A 161 1.13 -2.39 9.87
N ALA A 162 1.34 -3.43 9.07
CA ALA A 162 1.71 -3.27 7.66
C ALA A 162 0.52 -3.16 6.71
N GLY A 163 -0.61 -3.82 7.02
CA GLY A 163 -1.71 -3.97 6.06
C GLY A 163 -3.09 -3.58 6.57
N CYS A 164 -3.25 -3.35 7.89
CA CYS A 164 -4.52 -2.89 8.45
C CYS A 164 -4.45 -1.47 9.04
N ASP A 165 -3.28 -0.97 9.33
CA ASP A 165 -3.07 0.38 9.87
C ASP A 165 -2.38 1.25 8.82
N GLY A 166 -2.79 2.49 8.67
CA GLY A 166 -1.99 3.50 8.00
C GLY A 166 -0.75 3.86 8.84
N VAL A 167 0.21 4.56 8.25
CA VAL A 167 1.46 4.93 8.94
C VAL A 167 1.21 5.67 10.26
N GLY A 168 0.24 6.59 10.27
CA GLY A 168 -0.14 7.34 11.49
C GLY A 168 -0.67 6.44 12.59
N GLU A 169 -1.53 5.48 12.26
CA GLU A 169 -2.09 4.51 13.21
C GLU A 169 -1.02 3.55 13.75
N SER A 170 -0.18 3.03 12.85
CA SER A 170 0.94 2.16 13.21
C SER A 170 1.87 2.84 14.20
N TYR A 171 2.29 4.06 13.91
CA TYR A 171 3.19 4.81 14.79
C TYR A 171 2.51 5.20 16.11
N ALA A 172 1.22 5.55 16.10
CA ALA A 172 0.45 5.81 17.31
C ALA A 172 0.39 4.57 18.23
N LYS A 173 0.17 3.38 17.67
CA LYS A 173 0.17 2.11 18.42
C LYS A 173 1.56 1.79 19.00
N VAL A 174 2.64 2.02 18.25
CA VAL A 174 4.02 1.84 18.73
C VAL A 174 4.33 2.79 19.88
N ILE A 175 4.02 4.09 19.74
CA ILE A 175 4.25 5.08 20.80
C ILE A 175 3.40 4.75 22.03
N ASN A 176 2.13 4.39 21.84
CA ASN A 176 1.30 4.01 22.99
C ASN A 176 1.87 2.78 23.71
N SER A 177 2.37 1.78 22.98
CA SER A 177 3.07 0.64 23.59
C SER A 177 4.32 1.06 24.37
N ALA A 178 5.04 2.08 23.90
CA ALA A 178 6.24 2.60 24.54
C ALA A 178 5.97 3.37 25.85
N VAL A 179 4.77 3.98 25.99
CA VAL A 179 4.39 4.80 27.16
C VAL A 179 3.36 4.13 28.08
N ALA A 180 2.66 3.09 27.67
CA ALA A 180 1.56 2.50 28.43
C ALA A 180 1.99 1.41 29.45
N GLY A 181 3.26 1.02 29.49
CA GLY A 181 3.76 -0.09 30.30
C GLY A 181 4.31 0.33 31.67
N LEU A 182 4.80 -0.66 32.44
CA LEU A 182 5.64 -0.42 33.61
C LEU A 182 7.04 -0.02 33.18
N GLY A 183 7.21 1.24 32.87
CA GLY A 183 8.45 1.82 32.36
C GLY A 183 8.34 2.28 30.90
N THR A 184 9.04 3.36 30.59
CA THR A 184 9.01 3.99 29.27
C THR A 184 10.06 3.36 28.35
N ASP A 185 9.66 2.93 27.15
CA ASP A 185 10.59 2.54 26.09
C ASP A 185 11.08 3.79 25.34
N THR A 186 12.14 4.41 25.89
CA THR A 186 12.73 5.62 25.30
C THR A 186 13.35 5.35 23.92
N LYS A 187 13.81 4.11 23.64
CA LYS A 187 14.38 3.74 22.33
C LYS A 187 13.30 3.77 21.25
N ALA A 188 12.12 3.19 21.50
CA ALA A 188 11.01 3.24 20.55
C ALA A 188 10.58 4.68 20.27
N ILE A 189 10.51 5.53 21.31
CA ILE A 189 10.19 6.96 21.15
C ILE A 189 11.24 7.65 20.28
N ILE A 190 12.54 7.52 20.60
CA ILE A 190 13.62 8.14 19.84
C ILE A 190 13.58 7.69 18.38
N ARG A 191 13.47 6.38 18.11
CA ARG A 191 13.46 5.83 16.76
C ARG A 191 12.37 6.48 15.90
N LEU A 192 11.15 6.54 16.39
CA LEU A 192 10.04 7.14 15.64
C LEU A 192 10.22 8.66 15.49
N MET A 193 10.53 9.39 16.57
CA MET A 193 10.68 10.84 16.51
C MET A 193 11.82 11.28 15.60
N VAL A 194 12.87 10.48 15.49
CA VAL A 194 14.03 10.76 14.64
C VAL A 194 13.79 10.39 13.18
N THR A 195 13.10 9.30 12.89
CA THR A 195 12.98 8.77 11.52
C THR A 195 11.67 9.12 10.82
N ALA A 196 10.63 9.51 11.55
CA ALA A 196 9.37 9.90 10.95
C ALA A 196 9.50 11.26 10.24
N THR A 197 8.83 11.37 9.07
CA THR A 197 8.71 12.66 8.36
C THR A 197 7.70 13.58 9.08
N PRO A 198 7.67 14.88 8.77
CA PRO A 198 6.66 15.78 9.32
C PRO A 198 5.23 15.31 9.05
N GLU A 199 4.94 14.79 7.85
CA GLU A 199 3.64 14.23 7.43
C GLU A 199 3.26 13.01 8.27
N GLN A 200 4.23 12.11 8.47
CA GLN A 200 4.05 10.91 9.29
C GLN A 200 3.79 11.26 10.77
N LEU A 201 4.48 12.27 11.30
CA LEU A 201 4.24 12.75 12.67
C LEU A 201 2.89 13.44 12.83
N ASP A 202 2.45 14.19 11.81
CA ASP A 202 1.13 14.82 11.80
C ASP A 202 0.02 13.77 11.80
N ALA A 203 0.08 12.81 10.88
CA ALA A 203 -0.84 11.67 10.84
C ALA A 203 -0.80 10.86 12.16
N THR A 204 0.37 10.73 12.79
CA THR A 204 0.52 10.04 14.08
C THR A 204 -0.19 10.78 15.21
N ARG A 205 -0.10 12.13 15.27
CA ARG A 205 -0.82 12.93 16.28
C ARG A 205 -2.32 12.79 16.14
N GLU A 206 -2.83 12.89 14.91
CA GLU A 206 -4.25 12.73 14.61
C GLU A 206 -4.75 11.33 15.00
N ALA A 207 -4.03 10.27 14.57
CA ALA A 207 -4.36 8.90 14.89
C ALA A 207 -4.31 8.64 16.40
N TYR A 208 -3.28 9.15 17.09
CA TYR A 208 -3.14 8.97 18.54
C TYR A 208 -4.31 9.61 19.30
N SER A 209 -4.67 10.84 18.92
CA SER A 209 -5.83 11.54 19.50
C SER A 209 -7.14 10.79 19.20
N ARG A 210 -7.32 10.29 18.00
CA ARG A 210 -8.51 9.54 17.56
C ARG A 210 -8.66 8.21 18.31
N ILE A 211 -7.56 7.44 18.43
CA ILE A 211 -7.57 6.09 19.00
C ILE A 211 -7.59 6.13 20.54
N TYR A 212 -6.68 6.89 21.15
CA TYR A 212 -6.45 6.87 22.59
C TYR A 212 -7.12 8.01 23.35
N LYS A 213 -7.78 8.96 22.64
CA LYS A 213 -8.43 10.15 23.25
C LYS A 213 -7.47 10.97 24.11
N LYS A 214 -6.21 11.01 23.75
CA LYS A 214 -5.12 11.69 24.43
C LYS A 214 -4.28 12.50 23.44
N ASP A 215 -3.68 13.57 23.91
CA ASP A 215 -2.67 14.31 23.15
C ASP A 215 -1.33 13.56 23.18
N LEU A 216 -0.75 13.32 22.00
CA LEU A 216 0.51 12.59 21.84
C LEU A 216 1.68 13.25 22.58
N ILE A 217 1.80 14.58 22.47
CA ILE A 217 2.91 15.34 23.03
C ILE A 217 2.86 15.26 24.56
N ARG A 218 1.67 15.40 25.12
CA ARG A 218 1.46 15.24 26.57
C ARG A 218 1.71 13.81 27.02
N ALA A 219 1.24 12.82 26.26
CA ALA A 219 1.45 11.42 26.61
C ALA A 219 2.93 11.07 26.72
N VAL A 220 3.75 11.46 25.74
CA VAL A 220 5.19 11.24 25.75
C VAL A 220 5.90 12.12 26.78
N GLY A 221 5.56 13.42 26.83
CA GLY A 221 6.22 14.41 27.73
C GLY A 221 5.90 14.23 29.22
N SER A 222 4.88 13.43 29.58
CA SER A 222 4.55 13.09 30.97
C SER A 222 5.32 11.89 31.50
N GLU A 223 6.04 11.17 30.65
CA GLU A 223 6.79 9.98 31.04
C GLU A 223 7.98 10.32 31.94
N TRP A 224 8.16 9.53 33.02
CA TRP A 224 9.17 9.82 34.04
C TRP A 224 10.63 9.77 33.55
N LYS A 225 10.91 9.03 32.48
CA LYS A 225 12.23 8.99 31.83
C LYS A 225 12.44 10.11 30.82
N VAL A 226 11.36 10.80 30.41
CA VAL A 226 11.41 11.90 29.45
C VAL A 226 11.54 13.22 30.19
N ARG A 227 12.78 13.68 30.46
CA ARG A 227 13.10 14.85 31.28
C ARG A 227 14.14 15.76 30.64
N GLY A 228 14.31 16.97 31.18
CA GLY A 228 15.36 17.90 30.77
C GLY A 228 15.35 18.20 29.27
N ASP A 229 16.52 18.26 28.66
CA ASP A 229 16.66 18.57 27.25
C ASP A 229 16.20 17.43 26.34
N PHE A 230 16.24 16.18 26.82
CA PHE A 230 15.60 15.06 26.14
C PHE A 230 14.08 15.28 26.01
N LYS A 231 13.41 15.76 27.04
CA LYS A 231 11.98 16.13 26.94
C LYS A 231 11.75 17.24 25.93
N ARG A 232 12.57 18.31 25.99
CA ARG A 232 12.46 19.46 25.10
C ARG A 232 12.59 19.05 23.62
N ILE A 233 13.60 18.24 23.27
CA ILE A 233 13.80 17.81 21.90
C ILE A 233 12.70 16.86 21.42
N ILE A 234 12.24 15.90 22.23
CA ILE A 234 11.17 15.00 21.86
C ILE A 234 9.84 15.75 21.65
N GLU A 235 9.49 16.68 22.53
CA GLU A 235 8.31 17.53 22.35
C GLU A 235 8.41 18.43 21.12
N ALA A 236 9.60 18.96 20.81
CA ALA A 236 9.83 19.77 19.62
C ALA A 236 9.70 18.92 18.34
N LEU A 237 10.27 17.71 18.31
CA LEU A 237 10.13 16.78 17.20
C LEU A 237 8.68 16.34 17.01
N ALA A 238 7.99 16.03 18.10
CA ALA A 238 6.57 15.65 18.05
C ALA A 238 5.64 16.77 17.55
N LYS A 239 6.10 18.04 17.56
CA LYS A 239 5.39 19.22 17.02
C LYS A 239 5.69 19.50 15.55
N ARG A 240 6.61 18.78 14.90
CA ARG A 240 6.87 18.95 13.47
C ARG A 240 5.58 18.88 12.67
N HIS A 241 5.44 19.81 11.73
CA HIS A 241 4.26 19.88 10.87
C HIS A 241 4.68 20.18 9.43
N PRO A 242 4.07 19.55 8.41
CA PRO A 242 4.42 19.75 7.00
C PRO A 242 4.40 21.23 6.57
N ALA A 243 3.42 21.99 7.05
CA ALA A 243 3.30 23.41 6.73
C ALA A 243 4.51 24.27 7.19
N ASN A 244 5.32 23.76 8.11
CA ASN A 244 6.51 24.46 8.61
C ASN A 244 7.79 24.08 7.85
N VAL A 245 7.70 23.17 6.88
CA VAL A 245 8.83 22.59 6.15
C VAL A 245 8.62 22.79 4.66
N ASN A 246 9.57 23.42 3.98
CA ASN A 246 9.59 23.52 2.53
C ASN A 246 10.90 22.93 2.00
N ASP A 247 10.83 21.70 1.55
CA ASP A 247 12.00 20.95 1.08
C ASP A 247 12.51 21.40 -0.31
N ASP A 248 11.72 22.17 -1.04
CA ASP A 248 12.08 22.68 -2.37
C ASP A 248 12.64 24.11 -2.34
N ALA A 249 12.64 24.76 -1.16
CA ALA A 249 13.22 26.09 -1.01
C ALA A 249 14.75 26.03 -1.09
N ASP A 250 15.33 26.94 -1.87
CA ASP A 250 16.76 27.25 -1.81
C ASP A 250 17.04 28.06 -0.54
N ILE A 251 17.43 27.36 0.53
CA ILE A 251 17.61 27.95 1.86
C ILE A 251 19.08 28.28 2.07
N ASP A 252 19.37 29.56 2.35
CA ASP A 252 20.68 29.98 2.84
C ASP A 252 20.84 29.62 4.33
N TYR A 253 21.66 28.65 4.61
CA TYR A 253 21.96 28.19 5.98
C TYR A 253 23.06 28.98 6.69
N SER A 254 23.64 30.04 6.12
CA SER A 254 24.76 30.80 6.73
C SER A 254 24.42 31.35 8.11
N ALA A 255 23.19 31.82 8.32
CA ALA A 255 22.74 32.30 9.63
C ALA A 255 22.62 31.14 10.65
N ASP A 256 22.06 30.01 10.20
CA ASP A 256 21.91 28.80 11.04
C ASP A 256 23.27 28.20 11.41
N VAL A 257 24.24 28.20 10.49
CA VAL A 257 25.62 27.75 10.76
C VAL A 257 26.26 28.62 11.82
N ARG A 258 26.15 29.95 11.70
CA ARG A 258 26.67 30.85 12.74
C ARG A 258 26.02 30.66 14.09
N ALA A 259 24.68 30.50 14.11
CA ALA A 259 23.93 30.22 15.33
C ALA A 259 24.34 28.89 15.97
N MET A 260 24.50 27.85 15.15
CA MET A 260 24.98 26.53 15.63
C MET A 260 26.39 26.60 16.19
N ARG A 261 27.32 27.31 15.52
CA ARG A 261 28.68 27.52 16.07
C ARG A 261 28.63 28.17 17.44
N ASN A 262 27.86 29.28 17.55
CA ASN A 262 27.74 29.97 18.86
C ASN A 262 27.13 29.07 19.94
N ALA A 263 26.21 28.18 19.57
CA ALA A 263 25.57 27.26 20.51
C ALA A 263 26.51 26.13 21.00
N VAL A 264 27.53 25.78 20.20
CA VAL A 264 28.49 24.70 20.53
C VAL A 264 29.92 25.18 20.79
N GLU A 265 30.18 26.48 20.73
CA GLU A 265 31.48 27.09 21.04
C GLU A 265 31.43 27.71 22.45
N GLY A 266 32.38 27.38 23.32
CA GLY A 266 32.50 27.95 24.67
C GLY A 266 32.53 26.93 25.80
N MET A 267 32.24 27.36 27.02
CA MET A 267 32.09 26.45 28.17
C MET A 267 30.62 25.97 28.26
N GLY A 268 30.33 24.82 27.66
CA GLY A 268 29.01 24.20 27.64
C GLY A 268 28.29 24.42 26.31
N THR A 269 27.19 23.70 26.11
CA THR A 269 26.35 23.75 24.92
C THR A 269 25.06 24.53 25.23
N ASP A 270 24.59 25.37 24.32
CA ASP A 270 23.23 25.92 24.37
C ASP A 270 22.27 24.89 23.74
N GLU A 271 21.80 23.95 24.55
CA GLU A 271 20.90 22.90 24.13
C GLU A 271 19.59 23.45 23.54
N ALA A 272 19.10 24.59 24.04
CA ALA A 272 17.88 25.20 23.54
C ALA A 272 18.06 25.73 22.10
N ALA A 273 19.19 26.35 21.80
CA ALA A 273 19.53 26.79 20.46
C ALA A 273 19.73 25.59 19.52
N VAL A 274 20.43 24.53 19.95
CA VAL A 274 20.62 23.31 19.16
C VAL A 274 19.27 22.67 18.82
N ILE A 275 18.36 22.55 19.79
CA ILE A 275 17.01 22.02 19.58
C ILE A 275 16.25 22.88 18.57
N ALA A 276 16.27 24.20 18.73
CA ALA A 276 15.55 25.12 17.84
C ALA A 276 16.02 25.02 16.38
N LEU A 277 17.33 24.85 16.18
CA LEU A 277 17.95 24.73 14.87
C LEU A 277 17.68 23.39 14.16
N LEU A 278 17.49 22.30 14.90
CA LEU A 278 17.35 20.97 14.32
C LEU A 278 15.91 20.44 14.33
N ALA A 279 15.14 20.71 15.40
CA ALA A 279 13.85 20.05 15.59
C ALA A 279 12.76 20.45 14.57
N ASN A 280 12.88 21.62 13.95
CA ASN A 280 11.89 22.12 12.97
C ASN A 280 12.28 21.85 11.50
N LYS A 281 13.40 21.18 11.26
CA LYS A 281 13.88 20.87 9.91
C LYS A 281 13.46 19.47 9.47
N SER A 282 13.19 19.28 8.18
CA SER A 282 13.05 17.94 7.58
C SER A 282 14.41 17.24 7.54
N HIS A 283 14.39 15.94 7.21
CA HIS A 283 15.63 15.18 7.00
C HIS A 283 16.48 15.76 5.86
N LYS A 284 15.83 16.17 4.76
CA LYS A 284 16.48 16.82 3.60
C LYS A 284 17.11 18.16 3.99
N GLN A 285 16.39 18.96 4.77
CA GLN A 285 16.93 20.21 5.29
C GLN A 285 18.07 20.02 6.29
N ILE A 286 18.00 19.00 7.15
CA ILE A 286 19.12 18.67 8.07
C ILE A 286 20.36 18.23 7.28
N GLU A 287 20.19 17.46 6.21
CA GLU A 287 21.29 17.05 5.34
C GLU A 287 21.94 18.26 4.67
N ALA A 288 21.16 19.14 4.07
CA ALA A 288 21.67 20.39 3.47
C ALA A 288 22.37 21.29 4.51
N PHE A 289 21.80 21.42 5.71
CA PHE A 289 22.39 22.17 6.81
C PHE A 289 23.73 21.57 7.29
N ARG A 290 23.84 20.25 7.38
CA ARG A 290 25.09 19.57 7.73
C ARG A 290 26.20 19.83 6.70
N GLU A 291 25.84 19.82 5.41
CA GLU A 291 26.81 20.11 4.35
C GLU A 291 27.23 21.59 4.36
N ALA A 292 26.29 22.52 4.55
CA ALA A 292 26.60 23.94 4.71
C ALA A 292 27.53 24.19 5.92
N TYR A 293 27.28 23.55 7.06
CA TYR A 293 28.14 23.60 8.23
C TYR A 293 29.55 23.13 7.92
N LYS A 294 29.70 22.00 7.25
CA LYS A 294 30.99 21.42 6.86
C LYS A 294 31.76 22.34 5.89
N ILE A 295 31.08 22.93 4.91
CA ILE A 295 31.69 23.86 3.96
C ILE A 295 32.23 25.11 4.68
N GLU A 296 31.43 25.69 5.59
CA GLU A 296 31.83 26.93 6.30
C GLU A 296 32.90 26.71 7.38
N THR A 297 32.83 25.57 8.10
CA THR A 297 33.67 25.33 9.28
C THR A 297 34.84 24.37 9.03
N GLY A 298 34.75 23.55 7.98
CA GLY A 298 35.68 22.43 7.75
C GLY A 298 35.46 21.21 8.66
N GLU A 299 34.47 21.26 9.57
CA GLU A 299 34.18 20.21 10.55
C GLU A 299 32.86 19.53 10.27
N LEU A 300 32.73 18.26 10.69
CA LEU A 300 31.44 17.57 10.63
C LEU A 300 30.59 17.97 11.84
N LEU A 301 29.42 18.55 11.59
CA LEU A 301 28.48 18.96 12.65
C LEU A 301 28.17 17.82 13.63
N ARG A 302 28.02 16.59 13.13
CA ARG A 302 27.76 15.40 13.96
C ARG A 302 28.89 15.12 14.95
N GLU A 303 30.16 15.24 14.53
CA GLU A 303 31.31 15.03 15.39
C GLU A 303 31.45 16.18 16.41
N ARG A 304 31.21 17.41 15.97
CA ARG A 304 31.22 18.57 16.88
C ARG A 304 30.22 18.40 18.02
N ILE A 305 28.96 18.12 17.70
CA ILE A 305 27.89 17.91 18.70
C ILE A 305 28.19 16.69 19.57
N ARG A 306 28.74 15.60 18.99
CA ARG A 306 29.16 14.42 19.77
C ARG A 306 30.16 14.79 20.87
N ASN A 307 31.17 15.60 20.54
CA ASN A 307 32.23 15.98 21.47
C ASN A 307 31.70 16.90 22.58
N GLU A 308 30.81 17.83 22.25
CA GLU A 308 30.24 18.77 23.21
C GLU A 308 29.21 18.16 24.16
N THR A 309 28.56 17.06 23.77
CA THR A 309 27.51 16.42 24.57
C THR A 309 28.03 15.24 25.43
N THR A 310 29.31 15.19 25.78
CA THR A 310 29.94 14.08 26.52
C THR A 310 29.74 14.09 28.04
N GLY A 311 28.92 15.00 28.60
CA GLY A 311 28.64 15.09 30.05
C GLY A 311 27.41 14.29 30.52
N LEU A 312 27.26 14.04 31.79
CA LEU A 312 26.21 13.51 32.67
C LEU A 312 24.95 12.75 32.09
N PHE A 313 24.34 11.89 32.89
CA PHE A 313 23.32 10.87 32.55
C PHE A 313 22.11 11.39 31.79
N GLU A 314 21.64 12.60 31.99
CA GLU A 314 20.52 13.20 31.22
C GLU A 314 20.92 13.51 29.78
N SER A 315 22.19 13.75 29.53
CA SER A 315 22.72 14.01 28.20
C SER A 315 22.75 12.78 27.28
N LYS A 316 22.67 11.54 27.81
CA LYS A 316 22.76 10.33 26.96
C LYS A 316 21.60 10.21 25.96
N LEU A 317 20.35 10.27 26.41
CA LEU A 317 19.17 10.16 25.54
C LEU A 317 19.04 11.38 24.60
N PHE A 318 19.37 12.56 25.10
CA PHE A 318 19.45 13.77 24.30
C PHE A 318 20.49 13.63 23.18
N ARG A 319 21.71 13.21 23.53
CA ARG A 319 22.77 12.95 22.55
C ARG A 319 22.39 11.86 21.55
N GLU A 320 21.80 10.74 21.97
CA GLU A 320 21.32 9.69 21.08
C GLU A 320 20.31 10.25 20.06
N THR A 321 19.40 11.11 20.51
CA THR A 321 18.42 11.78 19.64
C THR A 321 19.10 12.69 18.63
N LEU A 322 20.04 13.53 19.07
CA LEU A 322 20.80 14.42 18.19
C LEU A 322 21.64 13.65 17.17
N MET A 323 22.33 12.59 17.61
CA MET A 323 23.13 11.75 16.71
C MET A 323 22.24 11.08 15.66
N GLY A 324 21.05 10.64 16.06
CA GLY A 324 20.07 10.09 15.12
C GLY A 324 19.59 11.11 14.10
N LEU A 325 19.25 12.33 14.51
CA LEU A 325 18.84 13.43 13.61
C LEU A 325 19.95 13.84 12.63
N LEU A 326 21.19 13.81 13.07
CA LEU A 326 22.37 14.20 12.27
C LEU A 326 22.92 13.05 11.41
N THR A 327 22.32 11.88 11.44
CA THR A 327 22.60 10.77 10.53
C THR A 327 21.57 10.79 9.39
N PRO A 328 21.95 10.51 8.13
CA PRO A 328 20.97 10.33 7.06
C PRO A 328 19.88 9.34 7.45
N ARG A 329 18.63 9.64 7.11
CA ARG A 329 17.45 8.91 7.61
C ARG A 329 17.50 7.40 7.35
N GLU A 330 17.83 7.00 6.15
CA GLU A 330 17.88 5.58 5.75
C GLU A 330 19.05 4.85 6.41
N GLU A 331 20.17 5.54 6.63
CA GLU A 331 21.31 5.03 7.41
C GLU A 331 20.92 4.85 8.88
N GLN A 332 20.20 5.84 9.45
CA GLN A 332 19.74 5.74 10.84
C GLN A 332 18.72 4.62 11.05
N ILE A 333 17.81 4.41 10.08
CA ILE A 333 16.89 3.27 10.10
C ILE A 333 17.70 1.95 10.05
N ALA A 334 18.69 1.86 9.17
CA ALA A 334 19.57 0.69 9.08
C ALA A 334 20.31 0.39 10.40
N ILE A 335 20.83 1.43 11.06
CA ILE A 335 21.47 1.31 12.39
C ILE A 335 20.45 0.78 13.41
N TYR A 336 19.24 1.35 13.47
CA TYR A 336 18.23 0.91 14.42
C TYR A 336 17.75 -0.53 14.17
N LEU A 337 17.71 -0.99 12.92
CA LEU A 337 17.42 -2.39 12.59
C LEU A 337 18.51 -3.32 13.11
N GLY A 338 19.79 -2.97 12.92
CA GLY A 338 20.90 -3.74 13.47
C GLY A 338 20.86 -3.80 15.01
N GLU A 339 20.63 -2.67 15.67
CA GLU A 339 20.46 -2.61 17.13
C GLU A 339 19.28 -3.42 17.65
N ALA A 340 18.15 -3.45 16.91
CA ALA A 340 16.97 -4.21 17.29
C ALA A 340 17.17 -5.73 17.18
N MET A 341 18.13 -6.18 16.37
CA MET A 341 18.54 -7.58 16.25
C MET A 341 19.73 -7.95 17.15
N ALA A 342 20.43 -6.97 17.70
CA ALA A 342 21.58 -7.21 18.55
C ALA A 342 21.19 -7.59 19.98
N GLY A 343 21.82 -8.60 20.55
CA GLY A 343 21.67 -8.98 21.95
C GLY A 343 20.85 -10.24 22.19
N TRP A 344 20.39 -10.42 23.45
CA TRP A 344 19.56 -11.56 23.86
C TRP A 344 18.08 -11.25 23.62
N GLY A 345 17.55 -11.71 22.49
CA GLY A 345 16.17 -11.47 22.05
C GLY A 345 16.04 -10.20 21.18
N ASN A 346 15.09 -10.24 20.25
CA ASN A 346 14.86 -9.13 19.34
C ASN A 346 13.95 -8.08 19.97
N ASP A 347 14.21 -6.82 19.65
CA ASP A 347 13.26 -5.74 19.86
C ASP A 347 12.22 -5.77 18.72
N ASP A 348 11.15 -6.54 18.92
CA ASP A 348 10.15 -6.75 17.88
C ASP A 348 9.41 -5.46 17.48
N TRP A 349 9.14 -4.55 18.43
CA TRP A 349 8.53 -3.27 18.11
C TRP A 349 9.46 -2.40 17.29
N GLY A 350 10.76 -2.41 17.65
CA GLY A 350 11.79 -1.71 16.87
C GLY A 350 11.91 -2.25 15.46
N LEU A 351 11.96 -3.58 15.28
CA LEU A 351 12.01 -4.19 13.94
C LEU A 351 10.79 -3.84 13.10
N ILE A 352 9.59 -4.08 13.63
CA ILE A 352 8.37 -3.87 12.86
C ILE A 352 8.21 -2.40 12.47
N SER A 353 8.36 -1.47 13.43
CA SER A 353 8.17 -0.04 13.18
C SER A 353 9.15 0.55 12.17
N MET A 354 10.35 -0.01 12.07
CA MET A 354 11.36 0.44 11.11
C MET A 354 11.20 -0.19 9.72
N LEU A 355 10.46 -1.29 9.59
CA LEU A 355 10.28 -2.02 8.32
C LEU A 355 8.97 -1.72 7.60
N VAL A 356 7.87 -1.44 8.34
CA VAL A 356 6.55 -1.17 7.74
C VAL A 356 6.48 0.21 7.08
N HIS A 357 5.58 0.38 6.12
CA HIS A 357 5.31 1.65 5.41
C HIS A 357 6.55 2.26 4.74
N ARG A 358 7.40 1.43 4.13
CA ARG A 358 8.55 1.89 3.36
C ARG A 358 8.25 1.88 1.87
N THR A 359 8.58 2.97 1.18
CA THR A 359 8.53 3.00 -0.28
C THR A 359 9.56 2.04 -0.89
N GLU A 360 9.44 1.70 -2.17
CA GLU A 360 10.41 0.82 -2.83
C GLU A 360 11.82 1.43 -2.84
N GLU A 361 11.91 2.76 -2.98
CA GLU A 361 13.16 3.53 -2.91
C GLU A 361 13.78 3.46 -1.52
N GLU A 362 12.97 3.69 -0.46
CA GLU A 362 13.41 3.58 0.94
C GLU A 362 13.91 2.17 1.27
N LYS A 363 13.18 1.12 0.85
CA LYS A 363 13.61 -0.28 1.06
C LYS A 363 14.99 -0.54 0.47
N MET A 364 15.23 -0.04 -0.74
CA MET A 364 16.52 -0.20 -1.42
C MET A 364 17.62 0.58 -0.71
N ALA A 365 17.37 1.84 -0.36
CA ALA A 365 18.32 2.70 0.32
C ALA A 365 18.69 2.16 1.71
N ILE A 366 17.71 1.75 2.52
CA ILE A 366 17.93 1.15 3.85
C ILE A 366 18.80 -0.10 3.76
N ARG A 367 18.52 -1.00 2.81
CA ARG A 367 19.32 -2.23 2.62
C ARG A 367 20.74 -1.93 2.20
N THR A 368 20.95 -0.95 1.32
CA THR A 368 22.27 -0.49 0.92
C THR A 368 23.03 0.07 2.12
N LYS A 369 22.41 0.97 2.89
CA LYS A 369 23.01 1.55 4.09
C LYS A 369 23.29 0.52 5.18
N TYR A 370 22.46 -0.49 5.31
CA TYR A 370 22.70 -1.60 6.22
C TYR A 370 23.99 -2.37 5.84
N THR A 371 24.13 -2.69 4.54
CA THR A 371 25.34 -3.38 4.05
C THR A 371 26.60 -2.52 4.22
N GLU A 372 26.51 -1.21 3.93
CA GLU A 372 27.61 -0.28 4.14
C GLU A 372 28.05 -0.20 5.61
N HIS A 373 27.09 -0.22 6.54
CA HIS A 373 27.38 -0.04 7.97
C HIS A 373 27.82 -1.33 8.67
N PHE A 374 27.17 -2.48 8.37
CA PHE A 374 27.39 -3.75 9.08
C PHE A 374 28.18 -4.78 8.26
N GLY A 375 28.39 -4.55 6.96
CA GLY A 375 29.07 -5.49 6.06
C GLY A 375 28.26 -6.73 5.68
N GLY A 376 27.00 -6.86 6.18
CA GLY A 376 26.10 -7.98 5.97
C GLY A 376 24.86 -7.62 5.13
N ASP A 377 24.05 -8.63 4.77
CA ASP A 377 22.75 -8.43 4.11
C ASP A 377 21.63 -8.39 5.15
N LEU A 378 20.84 -7.30 5.18
CA LEU A 378 19.74 -7.10 6.13
C LEU A 378 18.74 -8.27 6.13
N ILE A 379 18.41 -8.83 4.96
CA ILE A 379 17.47 -9.94 4.87
C ILE A 379 18.08 -11.22 5.48
N ALA A 380 19.37 -11.45 5.26
CA ALA A 380 20.06 -12.59 5.86
C ALA A 380 20.09 -12.48 7.39
N ASP A 381 20.31 -11.28 7.92
CA ASP A 381 20.35 -11.03 9.36
C ASP A 381 18.94 -11.14 9.99
N ILE A 382 17.88 -10.65 9.33
CA ILE A 382 16.50 -10.89 9.77
C ILE A 382 16.23 -12.40 9.84
N ARG A 383 16.63 -13.18 8.84
CA ARG A 383 16.44 -14.63 8.81
C ARG A 383 17.25 -15.39 9.88
N SER A 384 18.40 -14.88 10.24
CA SER A 384 19.20 -15.49 11.31
C SER A 384 18.59 -15.25 12.69
N ASN A 385 17.90 -14.11 12.88
CA ASN A 385 17.37 -13.67 14.17
C ASN A 385 15.86 -13.94 14.36
N CYS A 386 15.10 -14.14 13.29
CA CYS A 386 13.66 -14.40 13.32
C CYS A 386 13.32 -15.77 12.74
N ARG A 387 12.11 -16.27 12.95
CA ARG A 387 11.67 -17.60 12.48
C ARG A 387 10.23 -17.59 12.02
N GLY A 388 9.90 -18.50 11.06
CA GLY A 388 8.54 -18.77 10.61
C GLY A 388 7.87 -17.62 9.92
N ASP A 389 6.54 -17.53 10.02
CA ASP A 389 5.73 -16.50 9.34
C ASP A 389 6.06 -15.08 9.79
N TYR A 390 6.55 -14.91 11.01
CA TYR A 390 7.07 -13.63 11.49
C TYR A 390 8.31 -13.17 10.71
N GLU A 391 9.27 -14.07 10.50
CA GLU A 391 10.44 -13.82 9.64
C GLU A 391 10.02 -13.46 8.22
N ASP A 392 9.15 -14.28 7.62
CA ASP A 392 8.67 -14.08 6.25
C ASP A 392 7.94 -12.73 6.08
N ALA A 393 7.14 -12.33 7.07
CA ALA A 393 6.45 -11.05 7.07
C ALA A 393 7.42 -9.86 7.17
N LEU A 394 8.42 -9.90 8.05
CA LEU A 394 9.45 -8.86 8.15
C LEU A 394 10.26 -8.74 6.85
N VAL A 395 10.66 -9.88 6.27
CA VAL A 395 11.36 -9.94 4.99
C VAL A 395 10.49 -9.37 3.86
N ALA A 396 9.19 -9.62 3.88
CA ALA A 396 8.26 -9.04 2.90
C ALA A 396 8.18 -7.51 2.99
N CYS A 397 8.16 -6.95 4.20
CA CYS A 397 8.13 -5.49 4.41
C CYS A 397 9.36 -4.76 3.83
N ILE A 398 10.54 -5.40 3.80
CA ILE A 398 11.79 -4.77 3.32
C ILE A 398 12.25 -5.27 1.94
N SER A 399 11.62 -6.29 1.40
CA SER A 399 11.89 -6.77 0.04
C SER A 399 11.14 -5.95 -1.00
N PRO A 400 11.66 -5.81 -2.22
CA PRO A 400 10.88 -5.28 -3.33
C PRO A 400 9.58 -6.07 -3.54
N LYS A 401 8.49 -5.38 -3.84
CA LYS A 401 7.15 -5.97 -4.03
C LYS A 401 7.17 -7.15 -5.01
N ALA A 402 7.85 -7.00 -6.15
CA ALA A 402 7.96 -8.06 -7.15
C ALA A 402 8.67 -9.33 -6.60
N ARG A 403 9.68 -9.16 -5.73
CA ARG A 403 10.37 -10.28 -5.09
C ARG A 403 9.47 -11.00 -4.08
N THR A 404 8.71 -10.26 -3.31
CA THR A 404 7.74 -10.82 -2.36
C THR A 404 6.64 -11.59 -3.09
N LEU A 405 6.11 -11.04 -4.19
CA LEU A 405 5.17 -11.74 -5.08
C LEU A 405 5.77 -13.04 -5.64
N ALA A 406 7.01 -13.00 -6.14
CA ALA A 406 7.70 -14.20 -6.65
C ALA A 406 7.79 -15.31 -5.59
N ARG A 407 8.10 -14.96 -4.36
CA ARG A 407 8.14 -15.91 -3.23
C ARG A 407 6.77 -16.43 -2.85
N GLY A 408 5.75 -15.56 -2.81
CA GLY A 408 4.37 -15.96 -2.58
C GLY A 408 3.88 -16.95 -3.64
N ILE A 409 4.09 -16.65 -4.92
CA ILE A 409 3.78 -17.55 -6.03
C ILE A 409 4.50 -18.90 -5.88
N ARG A 410 5.78 -18.88 -5.51
CA ARG A 410 6.53 -20.09 -5.24
C ARG A 410 5.89 -20.94 -4.15
N LYS A 411 5.50 -20.33 -3.04
CA LYS A 411 4.83 -21.03 -1.94
C LYS A 411 3.48 -21.61 -2.36
N CYS A 412 2.70 -20.87 -3.17
CA CYS A 412 1.45 -21.39 -3.75
C CYS A 412 1.65 -22.63 -4.64
N ILE A 413 2.76 -22.68 -5.39
CA ILE A 413 3.07 -23.81 -6.29
C ILE A 413 3.64 -25.00 -5.52
N SER A 414 4.50 -24.78 -4.54
CA SER A 414 5.22 -25.81 -3.80
C SER A 414 4.57 -26.20 -2.46
N GLY A 415 3.25 -25.99 -2.30
CA GLY A 415 2.50 -26.15 -1.06
C GLY A 415 2.76 -27.49 -0.33
N TRP A 416 2.64 -27.47 1.00
CA TRP A 416 3.01 -28.57 1.92
C TRP A 416 2.32 -29.90 1.66
N PHE A 417 1.15 -29.92 1.00
CA PHE A 417 0.36 -31.12 0.72
C PHE A 417 0.38 -31.56 -0.76
N SER A 418 1.42 -31.22 -1.50
CA SER A 418 1.57 -31.56 -2.94
C SER A 418 0.45 -31.07 -3.88
N SER A 419 -0.42 -30.18 -3.44
CA SER A 419 -1.41 -29.53 -4.31
C SER A 419 -1.12 -28.04 -4.44
N THR A 420 -1.17 -27.52 -5.66
CA THR A 420 -1.03 -26.10 -5.96
C THR A 420 -2.16 -25.30 -5.30
N ASN A 421 -1.83 -24.26 -4.53
CA ASN A 421 -2.80 -23.29 -4.03
C ASN A 421 -3.25 -22.39 -5.18
N LYS A 422 -4.27 -22.82 -5.93
CA LYS A 422 -4.75 -22.12 -7.11
C LYS A 422 -5.33 -20.74 -6.77
N THR A 423 -6.03 -20.62 -5.65
CA THR A 423 -6.62 -19.35 -5.20
C THR A 423 -5.53 -18.31 -4.88
N GLY A 424 -4.52 -18.70 -4.11
CA GLY A 424 -3.36 -17.85 -3.83
C GLY A 424 -2.62 -17.48 -5.12
N LEU A 425 -2.42 -18.44 -6.02
CA LEU A 425 -1.74 -18.20 -7.30
C LEU A 425 -2.50 -17.19 -8.18
N MET A 426 -3.83 -17.30 -8.27
CA MET A 426 -4.67 -16.31 -8.95
C MET A 426 -4.49 -14.92 -8.33
N ALA A 427 -4.59 -14.83 -7.02
CA ALA A 427 -4.51 -13.56 -6.31
C ALA A 427 -3.16 -12.84 -6.50
N LEU A 428 -2.08 -13.61 -6.56
CA LEU A 428 -0.74 -13.05 -6.70
C LEU A 428 -0.34 -12.73 -8.15
N MET A 429 -1.12 -13.18 -9.13
CA MET A 429 -0.84 -12.96 -10.55
C MET A 429 -1.80 -12.00 -11.25
N THR A 430 -3.07 -11.95 -10.83
CA THR A 430 -4.04 -11.00 -11.39
C THR A 430 -3.76 -9.58 -10.90
N HIS A 431 -4.10 -8.56 -11.68
CA HIS A 431 -3.88 -7.14 -11.36
C HIS A 431 -2.42 -6.75 -11.07
N LYS A 432 -1.46 -7.46 -11.67
CA LYS A 432 -0.01 -7.21 -11.51
C LYS A 432 0.66 -6.97 -12.88
N ASP A 433 -0.08 -6.46 -13.84
CA ASP A 433 0.37 -6.27 -15.22
C ASP A 433 1.60 -5.36 -15.33
N ASP A 434 1.62 -4.28 -14.55
CA ASP A 434 2.73 -3.33 -14.43
C ASP A 434 4.01 -3.97 -13.87
N LEU A 435 3.86 -4.87 -12.92
CA LEU A 435 4.96 -5.55 -12.24
C LEU A 435 5.45 -6.82 -12.98
N MET A 436 4.68 -7.36 -13.92
CA MET A 436 4.93 -8.67 -14.51
C MET A 436 6.34 -8.84 -15.11
N PRO A 437 6.93 -7.86 -15.83
CA PRO A 437 8.30 -7.99 -16.33
C PRO A 437 9.36 -8.13 -15.23
N ILE A 438 9.19 -7.38 -14.13
CA ILE A 438 10.11 -7.42 -12.98
C ILE A 438 9.86 -8.70 -12.18
N LEU A 439 8.60 -9.06 -11.99
CA LEU A 439 8.19 -10.30 -11.30
C LEU A 439 8.81 -11.54 -11.96
N ARG A 440 8.80 -11.65 -13.29
CA ARG A 440 9.47 -12.75 -14.00
C ARG A 440 10.95 -12.85 -13.67
N LYS A 441 11.66 -11.71 -13.69
CA LYS A 441 13.09 -11.68 -13.37
C LYS A 441 13.37 -12.08 -11.92
N GLU A 442 12.59 -11.59 -10.97
CA GLU A 442 12.73 -11.95 -9.57
C GLU A 442 12.37 -13.43 -9.33
N PHE A 443 11.36 -13.95 -10.03
CA PHE A 443 11.00 -15.36 -9.97
C PHE A 443 12.14 -16.28 -10.46
N GLU A 444 12.78 -15.95 -11.58
CA GLU A 444 13.93 -16.71 -12.11
C GLU A 444 15.10 -16.72 -11.10
N LYS A 445 15.37 -15.61 -10.43
CA LYS A 445 16.39 -15.54 -9.36
C LYS A 445 16.03 -16.44 -8.17
N GLU A 446 14.78 -16.39 -7.69
CA GLU A 446 14.32 -17.17 -6.52
C GLU A 446 14.20 -18.67 -6.85
N TYR A 447 14.06 -19.06 -8.14
CA TYR A 447 13.88 -20.43 -8.63
C TYR A 447 15.09 -21.02 -9.37
N ASN A 448 16.29 -20.50 -9.15
CA ASN A 448 17.53 -21.00 -9.75
C ASN A 448 17.45 -21.07 -11.29
N GLY A 449 16.96 -20.02 -11.92
CA GLY A 449 16.85 -19.88 -13.37
C GLY A 449 15.63 -20.54 -14.03
N LYS A 450 14.68 -21.08 -13.23
CA LYS A 450 13.42 -21.58 -13.78
C LYS A 450 12.48 -20.42 -14.09
N THR A 451 11.92 -20.40 -15.29
CA THR A 451 10.98 -19.37 -15.70
C THR A 451 9.61 -19.55 -15.03
N LEU A 452 8.91 -18.45 -14.74
CA LEU A 452 7.56 -18.47 -14.19
C LEU A 452 6.61 -19.27 -15.09
N GLN A 453 6.64 -19.05 -16.41
CA GLN A 453 5.82 -19.78 -17.36
C GLN A 453 6.12 -21.29 -17.36
N GLY A 454 7.41 -21.65 -17.29
CA GLY A 454 7.81 -23.06 -17.26
C GLY A 454 7.31 -23.81 -16.03
N VAL A 455 7.31 -23.13 -14.86
CA VAL A 455 6.79 -23.70 -13.62
C VAL A 455 5.26 -23.82 -13.65
N ILE A 456 4.55 -22.79 -14.15
CA ILE A 456 3.08 -22.84 -14.30
C ILE A 456 2.68 -24.01 -15.22
N LYS A 457 3.33 -24.19 -16.36
CA LYS A 457 3.07 -25.30 -17.30
C LYS A 457 3.28 -26.68 -16.69
N LYS A 458 4.17 -26.79 -15.72
CA LYS A 458 4.44 -28.05 -15.03
C LYS A 458 3.41 -28.38 -13.97
N GLU A 459 2.92 -27.36 -13.25
CA GLU A 459 2.12 -27.53 -12.03
C GLU A 459 0.61 -27.26 -12.24
N CYS A 460 0.23 -26.68 -13.36
CA CYS A 460 -1.15 -26.42 -13.74
C CYS A 460 -1.50 -27.17 -15.02
N ALA A 461 -2.78 -27.24 -15.37
CA ALA A 461 -3.25 -27.92 -16.57
C ALA A 461 -4.45 -27.24 -17.22
N GLY A 462 -4.67 -27.51 -18.50
CA GLY A 462 -5.85 -27.09 -19.25
C GLY A 462 -5.98 -25.59 -19.44
N GLU A 463 -7.22 -25.10 -19.40
CA GLU A 463 -7.55 -23.70 -19.66
C GLU A 463 -7.02 -22.77 -18.57
N PHE A 464 -6.97 -23.25 -17.34
CA PHE A 464 -6.38 -22.51 -16.21
C PHE A 464 -4.88 -22.29 -16.40
N GLU A 465 -4.13 -23.31 -16.83
CA GLU A 465 -2.71 -23.16 -17.19
C GLU A 465 -2.53 -22.12 -18.30
N ALA A 466 -3.29 -22.24 -19.40
CA ALA A 466 -3.20 -21.33 -20.54
C ALA A 466 -3.44 -19.86 -20.11
N ALA A 467 -4.41 -19.64 -19.22
CA ALA A 467 -4.73 -18.33 -18.67
C ALA A 467 -3.56 -17.76 -17.86
N LEU A 468 -3.03 -18.52 -16.91
CA LEU A 468 -1.90 -18.08 -16.07
C LEU A 468 -0.62 -17.85 -16.89
N VAL A 469 -0.34 -18.70 -17.89
CA VAL A 469 0.79 -18.51 -18.81
C VAL A 469 0.62 -17.22 -19.63
N SER A 470 -0.59 -16.89 -20.05
CA SER A 470 -0.88 -15.61 -20.73
C SER A 470 -0.60 -14.41 -19.82
N LEU A 471 -1.04 -14.45 -18.55
CA LEU A 471 -0.68 -13.41 -17.58
C LEU A 471 0.82 -13.31 -17.38
N ALA A 472 1.48 -14.44 -17.12
CA ALA A 472 2.91 -14.50 -16.90
C ALA A 472 3.75 -14.04 -18.11
N SER A 473 3.20 -14.09 -19.32
CA SER A 473 3.89 -13.68 -20.55
C SER A 473 3.65 -12.23 -20.92
N TYR A 474 2.74 -11.55 -20.23
CA TYR A 474 2.37 -10.18 -20.58
C TYR A 474 3.54 -9.21 -20.42
N THR A 475 3.62 -8.29 -21.35
CA THR A 475 4.54 -7.15 -21.30
C THR A 475 3.71 -5.89 -21.55
N PRO A 476 3.66 -4.95 -20.61
CA PRO A 476 2.87 -3.75 -20.75
C PRO A 476 3.39 -2.87 -21.90
N PRO A 477 2.53 -2.08 -22.54
CA PRO A 477 2.95 -1.04 -23.46
C PRO A 477 3.95 -0.08 -22.80
N LYS A 478 4.86 0.48 -23.61
CA LYS A 478 5.86 1.43 -23.10
C LYS A 478 5.17 2.66 -22.52
N GLY A 479 5.41 2.94 -21.25
CA GLY A 479 4.84 4.08 -20.54
C GLY A 479 3.42 3.86 -19.98
N ALA A 480 2.82 2.67 -20.16
CA ALA A 480 1.55 2.35 -19.54
C ALA A 480 1.66 2.35 -18.01
N LYS A 481 0.71 3.00 -17.35
CA LYS A 481 0.56 3.03 -15.91
C LYS A 481 -0.85 2.54 -15.54
N PRO A 482 -1.06 2.04 -14.31
CA PRO A 482 -2.40 1.79 -13.81
C PRO A 482 -3.25 3.07 -13.87
N LEU A 483 -4.48 2.96 -14.36
CA LEU A 483 -5.44 4.06 -14.35
C LEU A 483 -6.08 4.17 -12.96
N GLY A 484 -6.13 5.39 -12.42
CA GLY A 484 -6.90 5.73 -11.25
C GLY A 484 -8.41 5.66 -11.53
N PRO A 485 -9.27 5.66 -10.49
CA PRO A 485 -10.72 5.56 -10.66
C PRO A 485 -11.30 6.69 -11.52
N ASP A 486 -10.72 7.89 -11.46
CA ASP A 486 -11.21 9.10 -12.15
C ASP A 486 -10.45 9.40 -13.46
N ASP A 487 -9.44 8.60 -13.82
CA ASP A 487 -8.68 8.80 -15.04
C ASP A 487 -9.53 8.52 -16.28
N GLU A 488 -9.45 9.39 -17.28
CA GLU A 488 -10.14 9.18 -18.56
C GLU A 488 -9.52 8.02 -19.33
N VAL A 489 -10.39 7.22 -19.97
CA VAL A 489 -9.96 6.14 -20.89
C VAL A 489 -9.37 6.79 -22.15
N PRO A 490 -8.10 6.52 -22.52
CA PRO A 490 -7.50 7.09 -23.71
C PRO A 490 -8.34 6.81 -24.97
N PRO A 491 -8.52 7.77 -25.87
CA PRO A 491 -9.30 7.57 -27.09
C PRO A 491 -8.70 6.47 -27.98
N PRO A 492 -9.51 5.80 -28.80
CA PRO A 492 -8.99 4.85 -29.78
C PRO A 492 -8.07 5.58 -30.76
N PRO A 493 -7.04 4.90 -31.32
CA PRO A 493 -6.14 5.51 -32.29
C PRO A 493 -6.90 5.94 -33.54
N GLU A 494 -6.52 7.07 -34.14
CA GLU A 494 -7.17 7.64 -35.34
C GLU A 494 -7.33 6.68 -36.51
N SER A 495 -6.48 5.67 -36.64
CA SER A 495 -6.60 4.62 -37.67
C SER A 495 -7.81 3.69 -37.48
N ALA A 496 -8.55 3.81 -36.37
CA ALA A 496 -9.75 3.03 -36.08
C ALA A 496 -11.06 3.79 -36.34
N ALA A 497 -11.00 5.03 -36.86
CA ALA A 497 -12.19 5.76 -37.25
C ALA A 497 -12.92 5.02 -38.39
N PRO A 498 -14.25 4.79 -38.28
CA PRO A 498 -14.99 4.18 -39.38
C PRO A 498 -14.92 5.06 -40.63
N PRO A 499 -14.87 4.47 -41.85
CA PRO A 499 -14.94 5.24 -43.08
C PRO A 499 -16.23 6.08 -43.06
N GLN A 500 -16.06 7.38 -43.34
CA GLN A 500 -17.19 8.30 -43.43
C GLN A 500 -18.27 7.73 -44.40
N PRO A 501 -19.56 7.76 -44.07
CA PRO A 501 -20.56 7.24 -44.97
C PRO A 501 -20.56 8.06 -46.29
N VAL A 502 -20.35 7.37 -47.38
CA VAL A 502 -20.46 7.94 -48.73
C VAL A 502 -21.89 8.45 -48.88
N GLY A 503 -22.04 9.74 -49.03
CA GLY A 503 -23.36 10.37 -49.10
C GLY A 503 -24.20 9.85 -50.25
N TYR A 504 -25.27 9.14 -49.93
CA TYR A 504 -26.44 9.02 -50.78
C TYR A 504 -27.28 10.25 -50.55
N GLY A 505 -27.57 10.99 -51.63
CA GLY A 505 -28.34 12.23 -51.61
C GLY A 505 -29.68 12.03 -50.93
N ALA A 506 -29.88 12.72 -49.81
CA ALA A 506 -31.13 12.71 -49.06
C ALA A 506 -32.16 13.65 -49.73
N ALA A 507 -33.32 13.11 -50.09
CA ALA A 507 -34.50 13.90 -50.37
C ALA A 507 -34.97 14.62 -49.10
N ALA A 508 -35.35 15.89 -49.22
CA ALA A 508 -35.74 16.75 -48.12
C ALA A 508 -36.98 16.19 -47.37
N PRO A 509 -37.02 16.22 -46.03
CA PRO A 509 -38.18 15.79 -45.27
C PRO A 509 -39.30 16.86 -45.28
N PRO A 510 -40.60 16.46 -45.21
CA PRO A 510 -41.73 17.39 -45.16
C PRO A 510 -41.77 18.13 -43.81
N GLN A 511 -42.22 19.38 -43.85
CA GLN A 511 -42.36 20.27 -42.71
C GLN A 511 -43.43 19.80 -41.70
N PRO A 512 -43.19 19.91 -40.37
CA PRO A 512 -44.20 19.55 -39.38
C PRO A 512 -45.28 20.65 -39.21
N VAL A 513 -46.53 20.22 -39.20
CA VAL A 513 -47.69 21.05 -38.88
C VAL A 513 -47.75 21.24 -37.35
N GLY A 514 -47.86 22.49 -36.90
CA GLY A 514 -47.86 22.82 -35.50
C GLY A 514 -49.12 22.39 -34.75
N TYR A 515 -48.94 21.84 -33.58
CA TYR A 515 -49.97 21.75 -32.54
C TYR A 515 -49.47 22.43 -31.27
N GLY A 516 -50.40 23.21 -30.68
CA GLY A 516 -50.15 24.17 -29.62
C GLY A 516 -49.68 23.55 -28.29
N ALA A 517 -48.92 24.35 -27.61
CA ALA A 517 -48.36 24.07 -26.30
C ALA A 517 -49.43 24.05 -25.19
N ALA A 518 -49.45 22.98 -24.39
CA ALA A 518 -50.08 22.97 -23.06
C ALA A 518 -48.99 23.06 -22.00
N ALA A 519 -49.18 23.96 -21.02
CA ALA A 519 -48.25 24.21 -19.93
C ALA A 519 -48.14 23.03 -18.94
N PRO A 520 -46.98 22.82 -18.31
CA PRO A 520 -46.80 21.75 -17.32
C PRO A 520 -47.39 22.13 -15.96
N PRO A 521 -47.91 21.16 -15.18
CA PRO A 521 -48.44 21.41 -13.84
C PRO A 521 -47.31 21.69 -12.81
N GLN A 522 -47.57 22.67 -11.96
CA GLN A 522 -46.72 23.03 -10.83
C GLN A 522 -46.79 21.96 -9.73
N THR A 523 -45.65 21.49 -9.30
CA THR A 523 -45.52 20.60 -8.14
C THR A 523 -45.47 21.43 -6.86
N VAL A 524 -46.47 21.23 -5.99
CA VAL A 524 -46.56 21.84 -4.66
C VAL A 524 -45.73 20.98 -3.67
N TYR A 525 -44.72 21.55 -3.05
CA TYR A 525 -44.03 20.92 -1.95
C TYR A 525 -44.84 21.08 -0.66
N VAL A 526 -45.28 19.97 -0.08
CA VAL A 526 -45.83 19.91 1.27
C VAL A 526 -44.74 19.54 2.26
N THR A 527 -44.41 20.47 3.14
CA THR A 527 -43.52 20.24 4.28
C THR A 527 -44.26 19.53 5.42
N ALA A 528 -43.77 18.37 5.84
CA ALA A 528 -44.23 17.69 7.05
C ALA A 528 -43.51 18.18 8.29
N PRO A 529 -44.18 18.28 9.46
CA PRO A 529 -43.57 18.73 10.71
C PRO A 529 -42.79 17.60 11.41
N PRO A 530 -41.85 17.94 12.34
CA PRO A 530 -41.01 16.97 13.02
C PRO A 530 -41.77 16.25 14.14
N ALA A 531 -41.64 14.93 14.16
CA ALA A 531 -42.17 14.09 15.25
C ALA A 531 -41.22 14.10 16.45
N GLY A 532 -41.81 14.32 17.63
CA GLY A 532 -41.10 14.40 18.91
C GLY A 532 -40.64 13.04 19.45
N TYR A 533 -39.56 13.06 20.17
CA TYR A 533 -39.04 11.94 20.98
C TYR A 533 -39.82 11.75 22.29
N PRO A 534 -40.05 10.51 22.72
CA PRO A 534 -40.38 10.26 24.14
C PRO A 534 -39.10 9.95 24.94
N PRO A 535 -39.08 10.26 26.25
CA PRO A 535 -37.95 9.98 27.10
C PRO A 535 -38.08 8.61 27.78
N GLY A 536 -37.01 7.86 27.87
CA GLY A 536 -36.97 6.62 28.64
C GLY A 536 -35.57 6.03 28.64
N GLY A 537 -34.86 6.22 29.75
CA GLY A 537 -33.49 5.83 29.94
C GLY A 537 -33.26 4.32 30.08
N TYR A 538 -32.05 3.94 29.74
CA TYR A 538 -31.26 2.89 30.38
C TYR A 538 -29.80 3.14 30.06
N ALA A 539 -29.00 3.38 31.08
CA ALA A 539 -27.55 3.43 30.97
C ALA A 539 -26.98 2.01 30.78
N PRO A 540 -26.10 1.77 29.82
CA PRO A 540 -25.33 0.53 29.80
C PRO A 540 -24.14 0.63 30.76
N GLN A 541 -23.95 -0.42 31.55
CA GLN A 541 -22.75 -0.64 32.37
C GLN A 541 -21.51 -0.83 31.49
N PRO A 542 -20.30 -0.44 31.94
CA PRO A 542 -19.08 -0.62 31.19
C PRO A 542 -18.69 -2.11 31.13
N PRO A 543 -18.21 -2.61 30.01
CA PRO A 543 -17.68 -3.97 29.91
C PRO A 543 -16.38 -4.10 30.71
N ALA A 544 -16.20 -5.28 31.29
CA ALA A 544 -15.03 -5.71 32.04
C ALA A 544 -13.73 -5.57 31.27
N ARG A 545 -12.67 -5.19 31.96
CA ARG A 545 -11.29 -5.19 31.49
C ARG A 545 -10.94 -6.56 30.89
N GLN A 546 -10.55 -6.58 29.65
CA GLN A 546 -9.71 -7.64 29.08
C GLN A 546 -8.31 -7.06 28.92
N ASP A 547 -7.42 -7.55 29.75
CA ASP A 547 -5.98 -7.37 29.62
C ASP A 547 -5.48 -8.15 28.41
N SER A 548 -4.57 -7.55 27.68
CA SER A 548 -3.58 -8.11 26.78
C SER A 548 -3.56 -7.51 25.37
N TRP A 549 -2.71 -6.56 25.23
CA TRP A 549 -2.01 -6.24 23.98
C TRP A 549 -0.52 -6.43 24.17
#